data_44700facdb69466b6618562273211012
#
_entry.id   44700facdb69466b6618562273211012
#
_cell.length_a   1.000
_cell.length_b   1.000
_cell.length_c   1.000
_cell.angle_alpha   90.00
_cell.angle_beta   90.00
_cell.angle_gamma   90.00
#
_symmetry.space_group_name_H-M   'P 1'
#
loop_
_entity.id
_entity.type
_entity.pdbx_description
1 polymer ?
#
loop_
_entity_poly.entity_id
_entity_poly.type
_entity_poly.pdbx_seq_one_letter_code
_entity_poly.pdbx_strand_id
1 'polypeptide(L)'
;MKTVREEATSPKAPEALYKTGQPAEMLDHLSTYYNDTMPEIREKAFYLTYKLGSENSQVAGRCIENLTIGLKDKNTGIVDLVMNYLKMFRAGDFPISAKDTINALVERTTPHYKNLVKLAGFLQLEKSREILKRKLQTKDYASPGERWAILLSLSRMGEQKAIDFCLKIAKRAGVNDDFVYDIAPGFVYTRQKELTDYLVSLLYSEQKDCSSPNPESAGQIHCGYRLMELLAPVVRDFPLKTDVAGEIVTDDYEKALNKTRSWFKKYEDDYQLLGDTF
;
A
#
# COMPACT_ATOMS: atom_id res chain seq x y z
N MET A 1 -3.64 -7.51 -33.33
CA MET A 1 -2.40 -6.67 -33.30
C MET A 1 -2.64 -5.18 -33.53
N LYS A 2 -3.56 -4.76 -34.39
CA LYS A 2 -4.00 -3.35 -34.46
C LYS A 2 -4.61 -2.85 -33.12
N THR A 3 -5.29 -3.72 -32.40
CA THR A 3 -6.15 -3.42 -31.25
C THR A 3 -5.42 -2.71 -30.08
N VAL A 4 -4.20 -3.10 -29.70
CA VAL A 4 -3.49 -2.46 -28.56
C VAL A 4 -3.04 -1.04 -28.91
N ARG A 5 -2.61 -0.79 -30.16
CA ARG A 5 -2.23 0.55 -30.63
C ARG A 5 -3.45 1.45 -30.89
N GLU A 6 -4.52 0.90 -31.43
CA GLU A 6 -5.77 1.63 -31.71
C GLU A 6 -6.53 1.92 -30.42
N GLU A 7 -6.42 1.07 -29.39
CA GLU A 7 -7.09 1.22 -28.10
C GLU A 7 -6.25 1.93 -27.04
N ALA A 8 -4.97 2.21 -27.29
CA ALA A 8 -4.17 3.05 -26.40
C ALA A 8 -4.79 4.44 -26.18
N THR A 9 -5.66 4.86 -27.11
CA THR A 9 -6.45 6.11 -27.01
C THR A 9 -7.85 5.91 -26.41
N SER A 10 -8.28 4.66 -26.13
CA SER A 10 -9.57 4.37 -25.51
C SER A 10 -9.45 4.30 -24.00
N PRO A 11 -10.31 4.99 -23.22
CA PRO A 11 -10.21 5.02 -21.75
C PRO A 11 -10.49 3.66 -21.07
N LYS A 12 -11.12 2.71 -21.74
CA LYS A 12 -11.40 1.37 -21.19
C LYS A 12 -10.90 0.28 -22.15
N ALA A 13 -9.99 -0.58 -21.66
CA ALA A 13 -9.66 -1.79 -22.38
C ALA A 13 -10.86 -2.75 -22.41
N PRO A 14 -11.18 -3.38 -23.54
CA PRO A 14 -12.22 -4.40 -23.59
C PRO A 14 -11.92 -5.51 -22.57
N GLU A 15 -12.92 -5.90 -21.80
CA GLU A 15 -12.80 -6.98 -20.81
C GLU A 15 -12.31 -8.28 -21.45
N ALA A 16 -12.63 -8.52 -22.72
CA ALA A 16 -12.18 -9.67 -23.49
C ALA A 16 -10.65 -9.83 -23.53
N LEU A 17 -9.87 -8.75 -23.35
CA LEU A 17 -8.41 -8.80 -23.37
C LEU A 17 -7.80 -9.41 -22.12
N TYR A 18 -8.45 -9.31 -20.96
CA TYR A 18 -7.94 -9.88 -19.72
C TYR A 18 -8.82 -10.97 -19.11
N LYS A 19 -10.08 -11.07 -19.53
CA LYS A 19 -10.98 -12.22 -19.26
C LYS A 19 -10.91 -13.25 -20.40
N THR A 20 -9.70 -13.63 -20.81
CA THR A 20 -9.45 -14.55 -21.91
C THR A 20 -9.36 -15.99 -21.44
N GLY A 21 -9.75 -16.95 -22.29
CA GLY A 21 -9.50 -18.38 -22.06
C GLY A 21 -8.02 -18.80 -22.24
N GLN A 22 -7.17 -17.91 -22.76
CA GLN A 22 -5.75 -18.15 -23.04
C GLN A 22 -4.85 -17.08 -22.39
N PRO A 23 -4.84 -16.96 -21.04
CA PRO A 23 -4.15 -15.87 -20.36
C PRO A 23 -2.63 -15.91 -20.57
N ALA A 24 -2.02 -17.07 -20.74
CA ALA A 24 -0.58 -17.20 -20.98
C ALA A 24 -0.18 -16.62 -22.34
N GLU A 25 -0.92 -16.93 -23.40
CA GLU A 25 -0.67 -16.40 -24.74
C GLU A 25 -0.88 -14.89 -24.81
N MET A 26 -1.92 -14.39 -24.12
CA MET A 26 -2.16 -12.94 -23.99
C MET A 26 -0.99 -12.26 -23.31
N LEU A 27 -0.43 -12.83 -22.24
CA LEU A 27 0.72 -12.29 -21.54
C LEU A 27 1.97 -12.22 -22.43
N ASP A 28 2.20 -13.26 -23.23
CA ASP A 28 3.30 -13.29 -24.19
C ASP A 28 3.15 -12.18 -25.25
N HIS A 29 1.94 -11.94 -25.74
CA HIS A 29 1.66 -10.81 -26.63
C HIS A 29 1.90 -9.45 -25.95
N LEU A 30 1.43 -9.26 -24.72
CA LEU A 30 1.63 -8.00 -23.97
C LEU A 30 3.10 -7.70 -23.76
N SER A 31 3.93 -8.72 -23.51
CA SER A 31 5.36 -8.57 -23.27
C SER A 31 6.12 -7.89 -24.41
N THR A 32 5.65 -7.99 -25.63
CA THR A 32 6.26 -7.34 -26.80
C THR A 32 6.14 -5.82 -26.79
N TYR A 33 5.26 -5.25 -25.96
CA TYR A 33 5.00 -3.81 -25.87
C TYR A 33 5.68 -3.13 -24.69
N TYR A 34 6.32 -3.86 -23.76
CA TYR A 34 6.96 -3.25 -22.57
C TYR A 34 8.14 -2.34 -22.90
N ASN A 35 8.72 -2.49 -24.08
CA ASN A 35 9.82 -1.66 -24.59
C ASN A 35 9.40 -0.75 -25.77
N ASP A 36 8.10 -0.55 -26.00
CA ASP A 36 7.62 0.32 -27.06
C ASP A 36 8.17 1.75 -26.87
N THR A 37 8.43 2.46 -27.95
CA THR A 37 8.95 3.83 -27.92
C THR A 37 7.95 4.80 -27.29
N MET A 38 6.65 4.56 -27.46
CA MET A 38 5.55 5.40 -26.96
C MET A 38 5.20 5.00 -25.50
N PRO A 39 5.29 5.94 -24.55
CA PRO A 39 4.96 5.67 -23.14
C PRO A 39 3.53 5.16 -22.95
N GLU A 40 2.59 5.70 -23.71
CA GLU A 40 1.16 5.37 -23.62
C GLU A 40 0.91 3.88 -23.97
N ILE A 41 1.68 3.33 -24.90
CA ILE A 41 1.58 1.91 -25.28
C ILE A 41 2.15 1.06 -24.14
N ARG A 42 3.30 1.43 -23.58
CA ARG A 42 3.88 0.71 -22.44
C ARG A 42 2.97 0.75 -21.22
N GLU A 43 2.41 1.92 -20.91
CA GLU A 43 1.44 2.09 -19.81
C GLU A 43 0.24 1.17 -19.97
N LYS A 44 -0.34 1.14 -21.18
CA LYS A 44 -1.47 0.27 -21.49
C LYS A 44 -1.11 -1.21 -21.39
N ALA A 45 0.09 -1.60 -21.85
CA ALA A 45 0.57 -2.97 -21.74
C ALA A 45 0.72 -3.39 -20.26
N PHE A 46 1.29 -2.55 -19.39
CA PHE A 46 1.39 -2.83 -17.96
C PHE A 46 0.02 -2.85 -17.27
N TYR A 47 -0.89 -1.96 -17.64
CA TYR A 47 -2.27 -2.01 -17.13
C TYR A 47 -2.96 -3.34 -17.46
N LEU A 48 -2.88 -3.78 -18.73
CA LEU A 48 -3.47 -5.06 -19.15
C LEU A 48 -2.79 -6.26 -18.49
N THR A 49 -1.48 -6.20 -18.27
CA THR A 49 -0.74 -7.22 -17.52
C THR A 49 -1.24 -7.32 -16.08
N TYR A 50 -1.43 -6.18 -15.41
CA TYR A 50 -2.02 -6.14 -14.06
C TYR A 50 -3.43 -6.75 -14.05
N LYS A 51 -4.31 -6.31 -14.96
CA LYS A 51 -5.69 -6.83 -15.03
C LYS A 51 -5.71 -8.32 -15.32
N LEU A 52 -4.86 -8.79 -16.23
CA LEU A 52 -4.75 -10.21 -16.55
C LEU A 52 -4.34 -11.05 -15.34
N GLY A 53 -3.33 -10.60 -14.58
CA GLY A 53 -2.86 -11.28 -13.38
C GLY A 53 -3.85 -11.23 -12.21
N SER A 54 -4.60 -10.13 -12.05
CA SER A 54 -5.61 -9.99 -11.01
C SER A 54 -6.85 -10.86 -11.25
N GLU A 55 -7.20 -11.12 -12.51
CA GLU A 55 -8.36 -11.93 -12.88
C GLU A 55 -8.00 -13.44 -13.05
N ASN A 56 -6.72 -13.78 -13.22
CA ASN A 56 -6.27 -15.15 -13.53
C ASN A 56 -5.10 -15.57 -12.64
N SER A 57 -5.40 -16.23 -11.54
CA SER A 57 -4.39 -16.69 -10.57
C SER A 57 -3.30 -17.60 -11.15
N GLN A 58 -3.60 -18.35 -12.23
CA GLN A 58 -2.64 -19.24 -12.90
C GLN A 58 -1.45 -18.50 -13.52
N VAL A 59 -1.63 -17.24 -13.92
CA VAL A 59 -0.59 -16.42 -14.53
C VAL A 59 -0.16 -15.25 -13.64
N ALA A 60 -0.72 -15.11 -12.44
CA ALA A 60 -0.44 -13.99 -11.55
C ALA A 60 1.06 -13.80 -11.29
N GLY A 61 1.81 -14.86 -10.98
CA GLY A 61 3.25 -14.80 -10.78
C GLY A 61 4.01 -14.30 -12.01
N ARG A 62 3.68 -14.77 -13.21
CA ARG A 62 4.28 -14.30 -14.46
C ARG A 62 3.92 -12.84 -14.75
N CYS A 63 2.68 -12.43 -14.44
CA CYS A 63 2.27 -11.01 -14.57
C CYS A 63 3.06 -10.12 -13.62
N ILE A 64 3.29 -10.54 -12.36
CA ILE A 64 4.11 -9.84 -11.39
C ILE A 64 5.56 -9.70 -11.90
N GLU A 65 6.18 -10.77 -12.41
CA GLU A 65 7.52 -10.71 -13.03
C GLU A 65 7.58 -9.65 -14.13
N ASN A 66 6.62 -9.68 -15.04
CA ASN A 66 6.56 -8.74 -16.15
C ASN A 66 6.32 -7.29 -15.67
N LEU A 67 5.49 -7.09 -14.64
CA LEU A 67 5.33 -5.78 -14.02
C LEU A 67 6.64 -5.25 -13.42
N THR A 68 7.52 -6.11 -12.88
CA THR A 68 8.81 -5.64 -12.33
C THR A 68 9.74 -5.04 -13.39
N ILE A 69 9.53 -5.33 -14.68
CA ILE A 69 10.24 -4.66 -15.79
C ILE A 69 9.95 -3.16 -15.79
N GLY A 70 8.69 -2.78 -15.56
CA GLY A 70 8.25 -1.40 -15.50
C GLY A 70 8.81 -0.59 -14.33
N LEU A 71 9.34 -1.24 -13.28
CA LEU A 71 10.07 -0.56 -12.20
C LEU A 71 11.38 0.12 -12.66
N LYS A 72 11.84 -0.21 -13.86
CA LYS A 72 13.04 0.35 -14.50
C LYS A 72 12.69 1.20 -15.72
N ASP A 73 11.42 1.54 -15.92
CA ASP A 73 11.01 2.36 -17.07
C ASP A 73 11.63 3.77 -16.98
N LYS A 74 11.98 4.31 -18.14
CA LYS A 74 12.52 5.68 -18.26
C LYS A 74 11.47 6.75 -17.93
N ASN A 75 10.19 6.44 -18.03
CA ASN A 75 9.09 7.30 -17.64
C ASN A 75 8.72 7.02 -16.17
N THR A 76 8.98 8.00 -15.30
CA THR A 76 8.72 7.86 -13.85
C THR A 76 7.23 7.68 -13.51
N GLY A 77 6.32 8.17 -14.35
CA GLY A 77 4.88 7.92 -14.21
C GLY A 77 4.53 6.44 -14.37
N ILE A 78 5.19 5.76 -15.33
CA ILE A 78 5.02 4.29 -15.49
C ILE A 78 5.59 3.54 -14.29
N VAL A 79 6.73 3.98 -13.73
CA VAL A 79 7.30 3.39 -12.51
C VAL A 79 6.31 3.47 -11.36
N ASP A 80 5.67 4.64 -11.14
CA ASP A 80 4.67 4.81 -10.08
C ASP A 80 3.43 3.94 -10.31
N LEU A 81 2.93 3.95 -11.55
CA LEU A 81 1.77 3.13 -11.94
C LEU A 81 2.00 1.64 -11.67
N VAL A 82 3.13 1.11 -12.12
CA VAL A 82 3.50 -0.30 -11.93
C VAL A 82 3.70 -0.63 -10.45
N MET A 83 4.29 0.29 -9.68
CA MET A 83 4.42 0.15 -8.24
C MET A 83 3.04 0.01 -7.58
N ASN A 84 2.06 0.79 -8.01
CA ASN A 84 0.70 0.71 -7.50
C ASN A 84 0.02 -0.61 -7.90
N TYR A 85 0.27 -1.12 -9.11
CA TYR A 85 -0.25 -2.44 -9.51
C TYR A 85 0.35 -3.58 -8.68
N LEU A 86 1.66 -3.56 -8.43
CA LEU A 86 2.32 -4.59 -7.62
C LEU A 86 1.77 -4.66 -6.18
N LYS A 87 1.37 -3.54 -5.60
CA LYS A 87 0.75 -3.50 -4.26
C LYS A 87 -0.62 -4.18 -4.18
N MET A 88 -1.28 -4.40 -5.32
CA MET A 88 -2.61 -5.04 -5.37
C MET A 88 -2.54 -6.57 -5.36
N PHE A 89 -1.36 -7.17 -5.51
CA PHE A 89 -1.17 -8.61 -5.41
C PHE A 89 -0.85 -9.03 -3.97
N ARG A 90 -1.17 -10.26 -3.62
CA ARG A 90 -0.81 -10.85 -2.32
C ARG A 90 0.69 -11.11 -2.27
N ALA A 91 1.29 -11.03 -1.09
CA ALA A 91 2.72 -11.29 -0.91
C ALA A 91 3.14 -12.69 -1.38
N GLY A 92 2.25 -13.68 -1.21
CA GLY A 92 2.48 -15.07 -1.64
C GLY A 92 2.53 -15.28 -3.16
N ASP A 93 1.95 -14.37 -3.95
CA ASP A 93 1.90 -14.48 -5.41
C ASP A 93 3.23 -14.04 -6.07
N PHE A 94 4.13 -13.39 -5.31
CA PHE A 94 5.40 -12.90 -5.84
C PHE A 94 6.42 -14.02 -6.02
N PRO A 95 6.85 -14.32 -7.26
CA PRO A 95 7.91 -15.29 -7.51
C PRO A 95 9.28 -14.77 -7.05
N ILE A 96 10.23 -15.68 -6.90
CA ILE A 96 11.60 -15.37 -6.41
C ILE A 96 12.28 -14.33 -7.31
N SER A 97 12.16 -14.44 -8.63
CA SER A 97 12.73 -13.53 -9.62
C SER A 97 12.24 -12.08 -9.45
N ALA A 98 10.95 -11.89 -9.17
CA ALA A 98 10.37 -10.57 -8.86
C ALA A 98 10.93 -10.02 -7.53
N LYS A 99 11.03 -10.86 -6.50
CA LYS A 99 11.63 -10.50 -5.20
C LYS A 99 13.10 -10.11 -5.34
N ASP A 100 13.86 -10.83 -6.16
CA ASP A 100 15.27 -10.51 -6.43
C ASP A 100 15.43 -9.19 -7.19
N THR A 101 14.53 -8.91 -8.13
CA THR A 101 14.50 -7.60 -8.83
C THR A 101 14.24 -6.46 -7.86
N ILE A 102 13.27 -6.60 -6.94
CA ILE A 102 12.97 -5.60 -5.91
C ILE A 102 14.16 -5.43 -4.97
N ASN A 103 14.79 -6.50 -4.49
CA ASN A 103 15.99 -6.46 -3.65
C ASN A 103 17.13 -5.67 -4.30
N ALA A 104 17.37 -5.91 -5.60
CA ALA A 104 18.42 -5.21 -6.34
C ALA A 104 18.14 -3.70 -6.51
N LEU A 105 16.86 -3.32 -6.61
CA LEU A 105 16.46 -1.92 -6.72
C LEU A 105 16.52 -1.18 -5.38
N VAL A 106 16.24 -1.84 -4.25
CA VAL A 106 16.34 -1.25 -2.90
C VAL A 106 17.77 -0.80 -2.56
N GLU A 107 18.79 -1.44 -3.14
CA GLU A 107 20.19 -1.02 -2.98
C GLU A 107 20.46 0.39 -3.55
N ARG A 108 19.73 0.79 -4.57
CA ARG A 108 19.93 2.03 -5.32
C ARG A 108 18.85 3.05 -4.99
N THR A 109 19.20 4.32 -4.96
CA THR A 109 18.20 5.40 -4.96
C THR A 109 17.56 5.46 -6.34
N THR A 110 16.25 5.24 -6.40
CA THR A 110 15.44 5.24 -7.62
C THR A 110 14.27 6.22 -7.48
N PRO A 111 13.66 6.68 -8.58
CA PRO A 111 12.38 7.36 -8.50
C PRO A 111 11.38 6.52 -7.70
N HIS A 112 10.53 7.19 -6.88
CA HIS A 112 9.55 6.53 -6.01
C HIS A 112 10.13 5.57 -4.96
N TYR A 113 11.39 5.81 -4.52
CA TYR A 113 12.11 4.97 -3.57
C TYR A 113 11.31 4.65 -2.29
N LYS A 114 10.55 5.62 -1.77
CA LYS A 114 9.65 5.42 -0.62
C LYS A 114 8.65 4.28 -0.82
N ASN A 115 8.07 4.21 -2.02
CA ASN A 115 7.12 3.14 -2.38
C ASN A 115 7.83 1.80 -2.54
N LEU A 116 9.02 1.81 -3.14
CA LEU A 116 9.83 0.60 -3.35
C LEU A 116 10.24 -0.06 -2.02
N VAL A 117 10.73 0.72 -1.05
CA VAL A 117 11.10 0.16 0.26
C VAL A 117 9.89 -0.35 1.03
N LYS A 118 8.73 0.30 0.90
CA LYS A 118 7.48 -0.22 1.46
C LYS A 118 7.06 -1.54 0.79
N LEU A 119 7.22 -1.66 -0.52
CA LEU A 119 6.95 -2.93 -1.21
C LEU A 119 7.88 -4.05 -0.70
N ALA A 120 9.16 -3.76 -0.49
CA ALA A 120 10.11 -4.71 0.10
C ALA A 120 9.73 -5.12 1.53
N GLY A 121 9.25 -4.16 2.34
CA GLY A 121 8.72 -4.40 3.69
C GLY A 121 7.48 -5.30 3.68
N PHE A 122 6.54 -5.04 2.79
CA PHE A 122 5.34 -5.87 2.59
C PHE A 122 5.69 -7.32 2.24
N LEU A 123 6.67 -7.50 1.35
CA LEU A 123 7.13 -8.81 0.90
C LEU A 123 8.07 -9.52 1.90
N GLN A 124 8.37 -8.92 3.04
CA GLN A 124 9.25 -9.48 4.07
C GLN A 124 10.63 -9.89 3.52
N LEU A 125 11.23 -9.05 2.64
CA LEU A 125 12.47 -9.39 1.94
C LEU A 125 13.69 -9.26 2.87
N GLU A 126 14.23 -10.39 3.32
CA GLU A 126 15.34 -10.43 4.28
C GLU A 126 16.58 -9.68 3.77
N LYS A 127 16.91 -9.85 2.49
CA LYS A 127 18.04 -9.13 1.87
C LYS A 127 17.84 -7.61 1.89
N SER A 128 16.61 -7.15 1.59
CA SER A 128 16.25 -5.74 1.70
C SER A 128 16.28 -5.25 3.15
N ARG A 129 15.90 -6.08 4.14
CA ARG A 129 15.98 -5.74 5.57
C ARG A 129 17.40 -5.32 5.95
N GLU A 130 18.41 -6.13 5.59
CA GLU A 130 19.81 -5.81 5.91
C GLU A 130 20.31 -4.54 5.17
N ILE A 131 19.89 -4.36 3.91
CA ILE A 131 20.20 -3.14 3.16
C ILE A 131 19.60 -1.90 3.87
N LEU A 132 18.34 -1.95 4.27
CA LEU A 132 17.64 -0.83 4.91
C LEU A 132 18.22 -0.51 6.29
N LYS A 133 18.60 -1.52 7.08
CA LYS A 133 19.30 -1.33 8.36
C LYS A 133 20.64 -0.60 8.17
N ARG A 134 21.43 -1.04 7.19
CA ARG A 134 22.70 -0.38 6.84
C ARG A 134 22.46 1.09 6.41
N LYS A 135 21.49 1.33 5.53
CA LYS A 135 21.15 2.69 5.08
C LYS A 135 20.75 3.64 6.22
N LEU A 136 20.01 3.16 7.22
CA LEU A 136 19.72 3.95 8.42
C LEU A 136 20.98 4.26 9.24
N GLN A 137 21.87 3.29 9.41
CA GLN A 137 23.12 3.46 10.18
C GLN A 137 24.07 4.46 9.50
N THR A 138 24.21 4.36 8.19
CA THR A 138 25.11 5.23 7.39
C THR A 138 24.44 6.55 6.97
N LYS A 139 23.16 6.74 7.28
CA LYS A 139 22.33 7.88 6.84
C LYS A 139 22.26 8.02 5.31
N ASP A 140 22.31 6.90 4.59
CA ASP A 140 22.20 6.83 3.14
C ASP A 140 20.73 6.87 2.70
N TYR A 141 20.13 8.05 2.83
CA TYR A 141 18.77 8.37 2.37
C TYR A 141 18.71 9.86 1.99
N ALA A 142 17.96 10.18 0.93
CA ALA A 142 17.94 11.51 0.34
C ALA A 142 17.03 12.51 1.08
N SER A 143 16.07 12.03 1.90
CA SER A 143 15.08 12.89 2.55
C SER A 143 14.55 12.30 3.86
N PRO A 144 13.98 13.14 4.75
CA PRO A 144 13.25 12.67 5.93
C PRO A 144 12.13 11.69 5.59
N GLY A 145 11.44 11.88 4.45
CA GLY A 145 10.37 10.97 3.98
C GLY A 145 10.90 9.60 3.58
N GLU A 146 12.11 9.51 2.99
CA GLU A 146 12.74 8.22 2.71
C GLU A 146 13.15 7.51 4.00
N ARG A 147 13.76 8.23 4.95
CA ARG A 147 14.07 7.70 6.27
C ARG A 147 12.82 7.15 6.96
N TRP A 148 11.69 7.87 6.88
CA TRP A 148 10.42 7.43 7.45
C TRP A 148 9.92 6.15 6.77
N ALA A 149 9.95 6.09 5.42
CA ALA A 149 9.57 4.89 4.68
C ALA A 149 10.44 3.68 5.04
N ILE A 150 11.75 3.86 5.25
CA ILE A 150 12.67 2.80 5.69
C ILE A 150 12.27 2.31 7.10
N LEU A 151 12.01 3.22 8.04
CA LEU A 151 11.59 2.87 9.39
C LEU A 151 10.27 2.09 9.39
N LEU A 152 9.28 2.52 8.63
CA LEU A 152 8.00 1.81 8.50
C LEU A 152 8.17 0.42 7.88
N SER A 153 9.04 0.30 6.87
CA SER A 153 9.33 -1.00 6.23
C SER A 153 10.02 -1.97 7.18
N LEU A 154 10.99 -1.50 7.93
CA LEU A 154 11.66 -2.30 8.97
C LEU A 154 10.68 -2.66 10.10
N SER A 155 9.79 -1.74 10.50
CA SER A 155 8.72 -2.05 11.45
C SER A 155 7.81 -3.16 10.92
N ARG A 156 7.39 -3.09 9.64
CA ARG A 156 6.60 -4.16 9.04
C ARG A 156 7.31 -5.51 9.03
N MET A 157 8.63 -5.51 8.94
CA MET A 157 9.48 -6.70 9.03
C MET A 157 9.75 -7.15 10.48
N GLY A 158 9.16 -6.50 11.49
CA GLY A 158 9.30 -6.87 12.92
C GLY A 158 10.57 -6.35 13.61
N GLU A 159 11.25 -5.36 13.05
CA GLU A 159 12.44 -4.75 13.69
C GLU A 159 12.03 -3.87 14.86
N GLN A 160 12.18 -4.38 16.10
CA GLN A 160 11.70 -3.71 17.32
C GLN A 160 12.23 -2.28 17.48
N LYS A 161 13.51 -2.04 17.18
CA LYS A 161 14.09 -0.69 17.25
C LYS A 161 13.39 0.31 16.33
N ALA A 162 12.89 -0.14 15.18
CA ALA A 162 12.13 0.70 14.25
C ALA A 162 10.72 0.96 14.78
N ILE A 163 10.07 -0.06 15.35
CA ILE A 163 8.75 0.05 16.00
C ILE A 163 8.80 1.06 17.15
N ASP A 164 9.75 0.90 18.07
CA ASP A 164 9.94 1.80 19.22
C ASP A 164 10.19 3.25 18.78
N PHE A 165 10.97 3.43 17.71
CA PHE A 165 11.26 4.73 17.15
C PHE A 165 10.01 5.39 16.54
N CYS A 166 9.20 4.62 15.80
CA CYS A 166 7.93 5.08 15.24
C CYS A 166 6.96 5.51 16.36
N LEU A 167 6.79 4.71 17.41
CA LEU A 167 5.98 5.05 18.57
C LEU A 167 6.46 6.35 19.26
N LYS A 168 7.78 6.50 19.41
CA LYS A 168 8.35 7.71 20.00
C LYS A 168 8.05 8.98 19.21
N ILE A 169 8.09 8.89 17.86
CA ILE A 169 7.70 10.01 16.98
C ILE A 169 6.22 10.34 17.16
N ALA A 170 5.35 9.34 17.08
CA ALA A 170 3.91 9.51 17.20
C ALA A 170 3.48 10.16 18.52
N LYS A 171 4.02 9.66 19.63
CA LYS A 171 3.74 10.22 20.97
C LYS A 171 4.17 11.67 21.14
N ARG A 172 5.12 12.17 20.32
CA ARG A 172 5.59 13.56 20.35
C ARG A 172 4.82 14.48 19.41
N ALA A 173 4.27 13.94 18.32
CA ALA A 173 3.57 14.73 17.30
C ALA A 173 2.22 15.28 17.81
N GLY A 174 1.62 14.62 18.82
CA GLY A 174 0.23 14.89 19.20
C GLY A 174 -0.76 14.28 18.20
N VAL A 175 -2.05 14.39 18.48
CA VAL A 175 -3.10 13.81 17.64
C VAL A 175 -3.90 14.95 17.00
N ASN A 176 -3.69 15.16 15.73
CA ASN A 176 -4.27 16.22 14.91
C ASN A 176 -4.35 15.76 13.45
N ASP A 177 -4.69 16.64 12.52
CA ASP A 177 -4.76 16.33 11.08
C ASP A 177 -3.43 15.79 10.54
N ASP A 178 -2.28 16.40 10.87
CA ASP A 178 -0.96 15.91 10.42
C ASP A 178 -0.71 14.48 10.88
N PHE A 179 -1.11 14.16 12.11
CA PHE A 179 -0.96 12.80 12.62
C PHE A 179 -1.82 11.80 11.84
N VAL A 180 -3.10 12.09 11.61
CA VAL A 180 -4.01 11.13 10.98
C VAL A 180 -3.77 10.98 9.48
N TYR A 181 -3.19 11.98 8.81
CA TYR A 181 -2.86 11.91 7.38
C TYR A 181 -1.44 11.46 7.08
N ASP A 182 -0.44 11.83 7.90
CA ASP A 182 0.97 11.58 7.60
C ASP A 182 1.58 10.42 8.40
N ILE A 183 1.12 10.18 9.65
CA ILE A 183 1.72 9.19 10.54
C ILE A 183 0.87 7.91 10.61
N ALA A 184 -0.42 8.03 10.92
CA ALA A 184 -1.31 6.89 11.16
C ALA A 184 -1.40 5.91 9.97
N PRO A 185 -1.47 6.34 8.69
CA PRO A 185 -1.45 5.41 7.56
C PRO A 185 -0.17 4.57 7.50
N GLY A 186 0.96 5.15 7.95
CA GLY A 186 2.21 4.41 8.08
C GLY A 186 2.13 3.30 9.13
N PHE A 187 1.48 3.54 10.25
CA PHE A 187 1.29 2.55 11.30
C PHE A 187 0.41 1.41 10.84
N VAL A 188 -0.71 1.74 10.21
CA VAL A 188 -1.59 0.75 9.58
C VAL A 188 -0.83 -0.11 8.57
N TYR A 189 0.01 0.49 7.72
CA TYR A 189 0.86 -0.25 6.79
C TYR A 189 1.76 -1.28 7.49
N THR A 190 2.29 -1.00 8.68
CA THR A 190 3.25 -1.91 9.34
C THR A 190 2.65 -3.23 9.76
N ARG A 191 1.35 -3.30 10.03
CA ARG A 191 0.65 -4.48 10.59
C ARG A 191 1.27 -4.95 11.92
N GLN A 192 1.95 -4.05 12.65
CA GLN A 192 2.48 -4.35 13.99
C GLN A 192 1.43 -4.05 15.05
N LYS A 193 1.18 -5.04 15.92
CA LYS A 193 0.16 -4.92 16.96
C LYS A 193 0.40 -3.71 17.86
N GLU A 194 1.63 -3.48 18.28
CA GLU A 194 2.00 -2.36 19.16
C GLU A 194 1.67 -0.98 18.56
N LEU A 195 1.92 -0.79 17.24
CA LEU A 195 1.58 0.44 16.53
C LEU A 195 0.08 0.58 16.32
N THR A 196 -0.60 -0.54 16.07
CA THR A 196 -2.06 -0.58 15.95
C THR A 196 -2.73 -0.34 17.28
N ASP A 197 -2.25 -0.95 18.37
CA ASP A 197 -2.76 -0.73 19.74
C ASP A 197 -2.66 0.75 20.13
N TYR A 198 -1.58 1.42 19.72
CA TYR A 198 -1.48 2.87 19.92
C TYR A 198 -2.58 3.63 19.16
N LEU A 199 -2.86 3.30 17.89
CA LEU A 199 -3.99 3.91 17.16
C LEU A 199 -5.33 3.59 17.80
N VAL A 200 -5.53 2.36 18.25
CA VAL A 200 -6.75 1.94 18.98
C VAL A 200 -6.92 2.72 20.26
N SER A 201 -5.83 2.97 21.02
CA SER A 201 -5.90 3.79 22.25
C SER A 201 -6.39 5.21 21.96
N LEU A 202 -6.05 5.78 20.81
CA LEU A 202 -6.48 7.11 20.41
C LEU A 202 -7.96 7.19 20.00
N LEU A 203 -8.61 6.06 19.68
CA LEU A 203 -10.07 6.05 19.45
C LEU A 203 -10.86 6.48 20.69
N TYR A 204 -10.30 6.31 21.89
CA TYR A 204 -10.96 6.66 23.15
C TYR A 204 -10.77 8.13 23.57
N SER A 205 -10.01 8.92 22.79
CA SER A 205 -9.90 10.35 23.03
C SER A 205 -11.23 11.06 22.77
N GLU A 206 -11.62 11.93 23.67
CA GLU A 206 -12.79 12.81 23.50
C GLU A 206 -12.42 14.18 22.90
N GLN A 207 -11.15 14.41 22.60
CA GLN A 207 -10.68 15.65 22.00
C GLN A 207 -11.08 15.73 20.53
N LYS A 208 -11.44 16.93 20.10
CA LYS A 208 -11.83 17.25 18.71
C LYS A 208 -10.76 18.14 18.08
N ASP A 209 -9.63 17.53 17.72
CA ASP A 209 -8.44 18.21 17.21
C ASP A 209 -8.23 18.00 15.69
N CYS A 210 -9.20 17.36 15.03
CA CYS A 210 -9.18 17.15 13.58
C CYS A 210 -10.23 17.99 12.86
N SER A 211 -9.91 18.43 11.63
CA SER A 211 -10.81 19.25 10.81
C SER A 211 -11.92 18.42 10.18
N SER A 212 -13.12 19.00 10.11
CA SER A 212 -14.22 18.39 9.36
C SER A 212 -13.91 18.38 7.85
N PRO A 213 -14.20 17.26 7.14
CA PRO A 213 -14.06 17.22 5.68
C PRO A 213 -15.15 18.05 4.97
N ASN A 214 -16.23 18.41 5.67
CA ASN A 214 -17.27 19.27 5.13
C ASN A 214 -16.85 20.73 5.27
N PRO A 215 -16.55 21.44 4.16
CA PRO A 215 -16.13 22.84 4.20
C PRO A 215 -17.19 23.79 4.77
N GLU A 216 -18.47 23.40 4.77
CA GLU A 216 -19.57 24.17 5.37
C GLU A 216 -19.66 24.01 6.90
N SER A 217 -18.96 22.99 7.44
CA SER A 217 -18.87 22.72 8.85
C SER A 217 -17.55 23.28 9.40
N ALA A 218 -17.59 24.48 9.93
CA ALA A 218 -16.42 25.12 10.58
C ALA A 218 -15.98 24.45 11.91
N GLY A 219 -16.51 23.27 12.23
CA GLY A 219 -16.28 22.56 13.49
C GLY A 219 -15.12 21.59 13.43
N GLN A 220 -14.46 21.44 14.55
CA GLN A 220 -13.50 20.34 14.77
C GLN A 220 -14.25 19.04 15.09
N ILE A 221 -13.71 17.92 14.63
CA ILE A 221 -14.25 16.58 14.83
C ILE A 221 -13.26 15.69 15.60
N HIS A 222 -13.74 14.58 16.11
CA HIS A 222 -12.87 13.56 16.69
C HIS A 222 -11.91 12.97 15.64
N CYS A 223 -10.61 13.00 15.91
CA CYS A 223 -9.62 12.31 15.08
C CYS A 223 -9.89 10.79 14.99
N GLY A 224 -10.58 10.23 15.98
CA GLY A 224 -11.04 8.86 16.00
C GLY A 224 -11.86 8.44 14.77
N TYR A 225 -12.57 9.37 14.12
CA TYR A 225 -13.32 9.06 12.89
C TYR A 225 -12.37 8.64 11.75
N ARG A 226 -11.27 9.36 11.58
CA ARG A 226 -10.24 9.02 10.58
C ARG A 226 -9.46 7.75 10.94
N LEU A 227 -9.17 7.60 12.24
CA LEU A 227 -8.47 6.40 12.72
C LEU A 227 -9.28 5.13 12.52
N MET A 228 -10.61 5.15 12.76
CA MET A 228 -11.44 3.98 12.51
C MET A 228 -11.54 3.63 11.01
N GLU A 229 -11.56 4.63 10.12
CA GLU A 229 -11.51 4.41 8.67
C GLU A 229 -10.19 3.73 8.24
N LEU A 230 -9.07 4.16 8.81
CA LEU A 230 -7.76 3.54 8.56
C LEU A 230 -7.65 2.11 9.10
N LEU A 231 -8.31 1.80 10.22
CA LEU A 231 -8.28 0.47 10.84
C LEU A 231 -9.22 -0.52 10.15
N ALA A 232 -10.33 -0.06 9.59
CA ALA A 232 -11.37 -0.90 9.01
C ALA A 232 -10.85 -1.89 7.95
N PRO A 233 -10.03 -1.51 6.96
CA PRO A 233 -9.55 -2.43 5.91
C PRO A 233 -8.47 -3.40 6.38
N VAL A 234 -7.92 -3.24 7.58
CA VAL A 234 -6.75 -3.99 8.05
C VAL A 234 -7.01 -4.87 9.27
N VAL A 235 -8.13 -4.67 9.93
CA VAL A 235 -8.55 -5.48 11.10
C VAL A 235 -9.55 -6.52 10.63
N ARG A 236 -9.27 -7.79 10.94
CA ARG A 236 -10.18 -8.90 10.63
C ARG A 236 -11.47 -8.75 11.42
N ASP A 237 -12.60 -9.01 10.77
CA ASP A 237 -13.94 -8.94 11.37
C ASP A 237 -14.26 -7.58 12.01
N PHE A 238 -13.74 -6.51 11.42
CA PHE A 238 -14.00 -5.15 11.86
C PHE A 238 -15.53 -4.90 11.95
N PRO A 239 -16.05 -4.21 12.99
CA PRO A 239 -17.49 -4.18 13.28
C PRO A 239 -18.34 -3.37 12.30
N LEU A 240 -17.72 -2.60 11.42
CA LEU A 240 -18.41 -1.75 10.45
C LEU A 240 -18.23 -2.27 9.03
N LYS A 241 -19.22 -2.01 8.19
CA LYS A 241 -19.12 -2.32 6.76
C LYS A 241 -18.33 -1.22 6.05
N THR A 242 -17.52 -1.61 5.11
CA THR A 242 -16.86 -0.70 4.18
C THR A 242 -17.42 -0.89 2.77
N ASP A 243 -17.38 0.16 1.97
CA ASP A 243 -17.68 0.12 0.55
C ASP A 243 -16.49 -0.42 -0.29
N VAL A 244 -16.62 -0.36 -1.60
CA VAL A 244 -15.57 -0.82 -2.54
C VAL A 244 -14.30 0.05 -2.52
N ALA A 245 -14.41 1.27 -1.99
CA ALA A 245 -13.27 2.17 -1.81
C ALA A 245 -12.58 1.98 -0.44
N GLY A 246 -13.18 1.17 0.46
CA GLY A 246 -12.70 0.95 1.82
C GLY A 246 -13.21 1.99 2.82
N GLU A 247 -14.11 2.88 2.40
CA GLU A 247 -14.73 3.87 3.28
C GLU A 247 -15.84 3.25 4.13
N ILE A 248 -15.98 3.71 5.37
CA ILE A 248 -17.01 3.22 6.28
C ILE A 248 -18.39 3.69 5.81
N VAL A 249 -19.31 2.74 5.62
CA VAL A 249 -20.71 3.04 5.27
C VAL A 249 -21.48 3.37 6.56
N THR A 250 -21.68 4.65 6.82
CA THR A 250 -22.42 5.13 8.00
C THR A 250 -23.03 6.52 7.76
N ASP A 251 -24.22 6.75 8.30
CA ASP A 251 -24.87 8.06 8.37
C ASP A 251 -24.56 8.78 9.70
N ASP A 252 -23.91 8.09 10.66
CA ASP A 252 -23.66 8.58 12.00
C ASP A 252 -22.29 8.13 12.49
N TYR A 253 -21.28 8.98 12.29
CA TYR A 253 -19.88 8.71 12.67
C TYR A 253 -19.70 8.55 14.17
N GLU A 254 -20.49 9.21 15.01
CA GLU A 254 -20.40 9.09 16.45
C GLU A 254 -20.85 7.69 16.92
N LYS A 255 -21.99 7.20 16.40
CA LYS A 255 -22.42 5.82 16.68
C LYS A 255 -21.44 4.78 16.14
N ALA A 256 -20.89 5.02 14.94
CA ALA A 256 -19.88 4.16 14.34
C ALA A 256 -18.62 4.08 15.23
N LEU A 257 -18.11 5.22 15.70
CA LEU A 257 -16.97 5.27 16.61
C LEU A 257 -17.26 4.55 17.93
N ASN A 258 -18.42 4.77 18.54
CA ASN A 258 -18.80 4.11 19.78
C ASN A 258 -18.95 2.59 19.61
N LYS A 259 -19.44 2.12 18.46
CA LYS A 259 -19.47 0.69 18.11
C LYS A 259 -18.07 0.11 17.96
N THR A 260 -17.18 0.85 17.32
CA THR A 260 -15.76 0.46 17.14
C THR A 260 -15.03 0.39 18.47
N ARG A 261 -15.19 1.39 19.35
CA ARG A 261 -14.65 1.40 20.72
C ARG A 261 -15.12 0.17 21.51
N SER A 262 -16.42 -0.12 21.48
CA SER A 262 -17.01 -1.25 22.19
C SER A 262 -16.48 -2.58 21.65
N TRP A 263 -16.27 -2.69 20.35
CA TRP A 263 -15.71 -3.88 19.73
C TRP A 263 -14.25 -4.11 20.15
N PHE A 264 -13.37 -3.08 20.06
CA PHE A 264 -11.99 -3.19 20.52
C PHE A 264 -11.90 -3.50 22.02
N LYS A 265 -12.75 -2.91 22.85
CA LYS A 265 -12.78 -3.22 24.28
C LYS A 265 -13.10 -4.71 24.53
N LYS A 266 -13.95 -5.32 23.69
CA LYS A 266 -14.30 -6.75 23.79
C LYS A 266 -13.17 -7.67 23.32
N TYR A 267 -12.40 -7.27 22.31
CA TYR A 267 -11.38 -8.07 21.63
C TYR A 267 -9.97 -7.52 21.82
N GLU A 268 -9.71 -6.77 22.90
CA GLU A 268 -8.49 -5.98 23.14
C GLU A 268 -7.19 -6.75 22.88
N ASP A 269 -7.13 -8.03 23.30
CA ASP A 269 -5.95 -8.88 23.11
C ASP A 269 -6.02 -9.82 21.89
N ASP A 270 -7.23 -10.01 21.35
CA ASP A 270 -7.51 -11.11 20.39
C ASP A 270 -7.75 -10.64 18.96
N TYR A 271 -7.86 -9.35 18.67
CA TYR A 271 -8.06 -8.89 17.30
C TYR A 271 -6.86 -9.20 16.41
N GLN A 272 -7.14 -9.56 15.16
CA GLN A 272 -6.13 -9.96 14.19
C GLN A 272 -5.99 -8.94 13.07
N LEU A 273 -4.75 -8.72 12.63
CA LEU A 273 -4.45 -7.87 11.48
C LEU A 273 -4.32 -8.70 10.20
N LEU A 274 -4.83 -8.16 9.10
CA LEU A 274 -4.71 -8.75 7.77
C LEU A 274 -3.30 -8.49 7.23
N GLY A 275 -2.41 -9.46 7.31
CA GLY A 275 -1.00 -9.33 6.93
C GLY A 275 -0.71 -9.49 5.43
N ASP A 276 -1.62 -10.12 4.68
CA ASP A 276 -1.42 -10.56 3.29
C ASP A 276 -1.74 -9.48 2.24
N THR A 277 -2.12 -8.28 2.68
CA THR A 277 -2.37 -7.11 1.85
C THR A 277 -1.37 -5.99 2.14
N PHE A 278 -1.12 -5.15 1.13
CA PHE A 278 -0.21 -4.01 1.25
C PHE A 278 -0.73 -2.96 2.23
#